data_6bf39c32165945e4f66ff86a14dd915a
#
_entry.id   6bf39c32165945e4f66ff86a14dd915a
#
_cell.length_a   1.000
_cell.length_b   1.000
_cell.length_c   1.000
_cell.angle_alpha   90.00
_cell.angle_beta   90.00
_cell.angle_gamma   90.00
#
_symmetry.space_group_name_H-M   'P 1'
#
loop_
_entity.id
_entity.type
_entity.pdbx_description
1 polymer ?
#
loop_
_entity_poly.entity_id
_entity_poly.type
_entity_poly.pdbx_seq_one_letter_code
_entity_poly.pdbx_strand_id
1 'polypeptide(L)'
;MTTPTTIQPSQLPAPVRDFLAAHSARDADTAIRAFAPSAVVTDEGHTFRGTEQILGFLRHSGSEFTYTTELTGAQRVGDEHWVAVNHLEGNFPGGVVDLRYRFAMDGDSIAELVIAP
;
A
#
# COMPACT_ATOMS: atom_id res chain seq x y z
N MET A 1 -4.35 -8.61 22.73
CA MET A 1 -4.57 -7.49 21.79
C MET A 1 -3.25 -6.79 21.54
N THR A 2 -2.90 -6.56 20.30
CA THR A 2 -1.65 -5.88 19.95
C THR A 2 -1.89 -4.39 19.77
N THR A 3 -1.15 -3.57 20.53
CA THR A 3 -1.23 -2.11 20.40
C THR A 3 -0.30 -1.66 19.25
N PRO A 4 -0.77 -0.85 18.30
CA PRO A 4 0.10 -0.30 17.28
C PRO A 4 1.22 0.53 17.87
N THR A 5 2.42 0.35 17.35
CA THR A 5 3.60 1.12 17.73
C THR A 5 3.96 2.08 16.60
N THR A 6 4.01 3.36 16.89
CA THR A 6 4.45 4.36 15.91
C THR A 6 5.94 4.17 15.63
N ILE A 7 6.27 4.11 14.35
CA ILE A 7 7.65 3.98 13.87
C ILE A 7 7.95 5.05 12.83
N GLN A 8 9.22 5.19 12.49
CA GLN A 8 9.61 6.02 11.35
C GLN A 8 9.29 5.26 10.05
N PRO A 9 8.91 5.95 8.97
CA PRO A 9 8.70 5.28 7.68
C PRO A 9 9.89 4.46 7.20
N SER A 10 11.11 4.88 7.53
CA SER A 10 12.33 4.14 7.19
C SER A 10 12.46 2.80 7.93
N GLN A 11 11.66 2.57 8.95
CA GLN A 11 11.65 1.33 9.72
C GLN A 11 10.63 0.31 9.19
N LEU A 12 9.85 0.65 8.17
CA LEU A 12 9.00 -0.30 7.48
C LEU A 12 9.87 -1.37 6.80
N PRO A 13 9.37 -2.60 6.64
CA PRO A 13 10.12 -3.64 5.91
C PRO A 13 10.50 -3.18 4.50
N ALA A 14 11.67 -3.61 4.02
CA ALA A 14 12.14 -3.22 2.69
C ALA A 14 11.12 -3.47 1.57
N PRO A 15 10.43 -4.63 1.51
CA PRO A 15 9.41 -4.83 0.48
C PRO A 15 8.26 -3.82 0.55
N VAL A 16 7.87 -3.40 1.76
CA VAL A 16 6.83 -2.38 1.94
C VAL A 16 7.33 -1.02 1.45
N ARG A 17 8.54 -0.63 1.82
CA ARG A 17 9.14 0.63 1.35
C ARG A 17 9.29 0.66 -0.17
N ASP A 18 9.75 -0.45 -0.75
CA ASP A 18 9.93 -0.57 -2.20
C ASP A 18 8.59 -0.48 -2.93
N PHE A 19 7.56 -1.14 -2.40
CA PHE A 19 6.22 -1.04 -2.95
C PHE A 19 5.68 0.39 -2.91
N LEU A 20 5.79 1.06 -1.76
CA LEU A 20 5.27 2.42 -1.61
C LEU A 20 5.95 3.40 -2.57
N ALA A 21 7.27 3.29 -2.74
CA ALA A 21 8.00 4.12 -3.69
C ALA A 21 7.60 3.85 -5.13
N ALA A 22 7.51 2.59 -5.53
CA ALA A 22 7.12 2.19 -6.87
C ALA A 22 5.66 2.60 -7.18
N HIS A 23 4.76 2.40 -6.23
CA HIS A 23 3.36 2.76 -6.39
C HIS A 23 3.18 4.28 -6.52
N SER A 24 3.90 5.06 -5.73
CA SER A 24 3.89 6.52 -5.83
C SER A 24 4.44 7.00 -7.18
N ALA A 25 5.43 6.29 -7.73
CA ALA A 25 5.99 6.58 -9.04
C ALA A 25 5.16 6.02 -10.20
N ARG A 26 4.05 5.35 -9.92
CA ARG A 26 3.20 4.64 -10.88
C ARG A 26 3.94 3.57 -11.68
N ASP A 27 4.91 2.93 -11.04
CA ASP A 27 5.69 1.84 -11.62
C ASP A 27 5.10 0.51 -11.18
N ALA A 28 4.04 0.07 -11.85
CA ALA A 28 3.32 -1.15 -11.51
C ALA A 28 4.20 -2.40 -11.62
N ASP A 29 5.07 -2.44 -12.62
CA ASP A 29 5.92 -3.61 -12.85
C ASP A 29 6.97 -3.79 -11.74
N THR A 30 7.44 -2.71 -11.13
CA THR A 30 8.30 -2.78 -9.96
C THR A 30 7.49 -3.05 -8.70
N ALA A 31 6.35 -2.40 -8.54
CA ALA A 31 5.49 -2.57 -7.36
C ALA A 31 5.03 -4.02 -7.17
N ILE A 32 4.68 -4.72 -8.26
CA ILE A 32 4.18 -6.10 -8.18
C ILE A 32 5.21 -7.07 -7.60
N ARG A 33 6.49 -6.76 -7.71
CA ARG A 33 7.58 -7.63 -7.23
C ARG A 33 7.59 -7.78 -5.71
N ALA A 34 6.97 -6.84 -4.99
CA ALA A 34 6.90 -6.89 -3.53
C ALA A 34 5.87 -7.91 -3.01
N PHE A 35 4.99 -8.42 -3.86
CA PHE A 35 3.88 -9.27 -3.47
C PHE A 35 4.20 -10.76 -3.63
N ALA A 36 3.69 -11.56 -2.68
CA ALA A 36 3.68 -13.01 -2.83
C ALA A 36 2.75 -13.41 -3.99
N PRO A 37 2.99 -14.58 -4.64
CA PRO A 37 2.14 -15.01 -5.76
C PRO A 37 0.66 -15.20 -5.41
N SER A 38 0.37 -15.53 -4.15
CA SER A 38 -1.00 -15.72 -3.64
C SER A 38 -1.53 -14.51 -2.89
N ALA A 39 -0.89 -13.34 -3.02
CA ALA A 39 -1.28 -12.15 -2.29
C ALA A 39 -2.71 -11.69 -2.62
N VAL A 40 -3.29 -10.95 -1.70
CA VAL A 40 -4.63 -10.36 -1.83
C VAL A 40 -4.54 -8.88 -1.54
N VAL A 41 -5.11 -8.07 -2.42
CA VAL A 41 -5.24 -6.61 -2.22
C VAL A 41 -6.72 -6.27 -2.16
N THR A 42 -7.10 -5.47 -1.17
CA THR A 42 -8.45 -4.93 -1.04
C THR A 42 -8.38 -3.42 -1.06
N ASP A 43 -9.11 -2.80 -1.96
CA ASP A 43 -9.18 -1.35 -2.10
C ASP A 43 -10.64 -0.92 -2.28
N GLU A 44 -11.13 -0.10 -1.36
CA GLU A 44 -12.53 0.39 -1.36
C GLU A 44 -13.55 -0.74 -1.50
N GLY A 45 -13.32 -1.85 -0.82
CA GLY A 45 -14.21 -3.01 -0.84
C GLY A 45 -14.05 -3.94 -2.05
N HIS A 46 -13.20 -3.58 -3.01
CA HIS A 46 -12.86 -4.44 -4.14
C HIS A 46 -11.65 -5.31 -3.82
N THR A 47 -11.72 -6.59 -4.15
CA THR A 47 -10.66 -7.56 -3.84
C THR A 47 -9.98 -8.03 -5.12
N PHE A 48 -8.66 -8.00 -5.10
CA PHE A 48 -7.79 -8.46 -6.20
C PHE A 48 -6.92 -9.60 -5.67
N ARG A 49 -6.94 -10.75 -6.35
CA ARG A 49 -6.24 -11.96 -5.91
C ARG A 49 -5.23 -12.41 -6.95
N GLY A 50 -4.00 -12.63 -6.50
CA GLY A 50 -2.92 -13.15 -7.34
C GLY A 50 -2.28 -12.08 -8.21
N THR A 51 -1.16 -12.47 -8.83
CA THR A 51 -0.28 -11.53 -9.55
C THR A 51 -1.00 -10.78 -10.66
N GLU A 52 -1.79 -11.45 -11.50
CA GLU A 52 -2.44 -10.79 -12.63
C GLU A 52 -3.47 -9.75 -12.21
N GLN A 53 -4.32 -10.10 -11.25
CA GLN A 53 -5.34 -9.18 -10.77
C GLN A 53 -4.72 -7.98 -10.05
N ILE A 54 -3.71 -8.22 -9.22
CA ILE A 54 -3.02 -7.15 -8.50
C ILE A 54 -2.28 -6.24 -9.48
N LEU A 55 -1.61 -6.81 -10.47
CA LEU A 55 -0.92 -6.01 -11.49
C LEU A 55 -1.89 -5.12 -12.27
N GLY A 56 -3.06 -5.63 -12.64
CA GLY A 56 -4.11 -4.85 -13.27
C GLY A 56 -4.58 -3.70 -12.38
N PHE A 57 -4.78 -3.97 -11.09
CA PHE A 57 -5.12 -2.94 -10.12
C PHE A 57 -4.03 -1.85 -10.06
N LEU A 58 -2.77 -2.24 -9.95
CA LEU A 58 -1.65 -1.29 -9.84
C LEU A 58 -1.51 -0.43 -11.09
N ARG A 59 -1.80 -0.96 -12.27
CA ARG A 59 -1.73 -0.21 -13.53
C ARG A 59 -2.86 0.80 -13.67
N HIS A 60 -4.02 0.54 -13.11
CA HIS A 60 -5.23 1.34 -13.35
C HIS A 60 -5.68 2.14 -12.13
N SER A 61 -5.19 1.84 -10.93
CA SER A 61 -5.59 2.54 -9.72
C SER A 61 -5.27 4.02 -9.81
N GLY A 62 -6.30 4.87 -9.64
CA GLY A 62 -6.16 6.31 -9.64
C GLY A 62 -5.75 6.92 -10.98
N SER A 63 -5.77 6.16 -12.09
CA SER A 63 -5.30 6.63 -13.40
C SER A 63 -6.13 7.78 -13.97
N GLU A 64 -7.37 7.95 -13.50
CA GLU A 64 -8.27 9.03 -13.94
C GLU A 64 -7.99 10.38 -13.24
N PHE A 65 -7.11 10.38 -12.23
CA PHE A 65 -6.82 11.57 -11.45
C PHE A 65 -5.34 11.93 -11.51
N THR A 66 -5.05 13.22 -11.30
CA THR A 66 -3.69 13.71 -11.06
C THR A 66 -3.58 14.09 -9.59
N TYR A 67 -2.60 13.54 -8.89
CA TYR A 67 -2.45 13.79 -7.46
C TYR A 67 -1.00 13.61 -7.01
N THR A 68 -0.70 14.18 -5.83
CA THR A 68 0.56 13.97 -5.13
C THR A 68 0.34 13.03 -3.96
N THR A 69 1.37 12.29 -3.60
CA THR A 69 1.35 11.34 -2.48
C THR A 69 2.51 11.65 -1.55
N GLU A 70 2.21 11.77 -0.26
CA GLU A 70 3.22 11.97 0.78
C GLU A 70 3.03 10.91 1.88
N LEU A 71 4.10 10.18 2.19
CA LEU A 71 4.09 9.22 3.29
C LEU A 71 4.27 9.99 4.60
N THR A 72 3.21 10.06 5.41
CA THR A 72 3.15 10.91 6.60
C THR A 72 3.30 10.15 7.90
N GLY A 73 3.13 8.83 7.90
CA GLY A 73 3.23 8.05 9.13
C GLY A 73 3.36 6.56 8.87
N ALA A 74 3.82 5.85 9.90
CA ALA A 74 3.97 4.41 9.86
C ALA A 74 3.78 3.82 11.25
N GLN A 75 3.27 2.59 11.30
CA GLN A 75 3.05 1.84 12.53
C GLN A 75 3.41 0.37 12.33
N ARG A 76 3.86 -0.27 13.39
CA ARG A 76 4.00 -1.71 13.48
C ARG A 76 2.87 -2.26 14.35
N VAL A 77 2.23 -3.33 13.90
CA VAL A 77 1.14 -4.00 14.63
C VAL A 77 1.51 -5.47 14.78
N GLY A 78 2.16 -5.82 15.89
CA GLY A 78 2.69 -7.17 16.09
C GLY A 78 3.91 -7.46 15.22
N ASP A 79 4.14 -8.74 14.89
CA ASP A 79 5.36 -9.17 14.22
C ASP A 79 5.26 -9.16 12.68
N GLU A 80 4.04 -9.24 12.15
CA GLU A 80 3.83 -9.45 10.71
C GLU A 80 2.94 -8.41 10.05
N HIS A 81 2.45 -7.42 10.82
CA HIS A 81 1.54 -6.41 10.32
C HIS A 81 2.13 -5.00 10.45
N TRP A 82 1.90 -4.21 9.41
CA TRP A 82 2.42 -2.85 9.30
C TRP A 82 1.38 -1.93 8.69
N VAL A 83 1.38 -0.66 9.09
CA VAL A 83 0.49 0.35 8.52
C VAL A 83 1.34 1.51 8.02
N ALA A 84 1.07 1.96 6.80
CA ALA A 84 1.62 3.20 6.26
C ALA A 84 0.46 4.16 5.97
N VAL A 85 0.65 5.44 6.30
CA VAL A 85 -0.35 6.48 6.04
C VAL A 85 0.18 7.38 4.94
N ASN A 86 -0.57 7.47 3.84
CA ASN A 86 -0.26 8.37 2.73
C ASN A 86 -1.28 9.51 2.70
N HIS A 87 -0.79 10.73 2.57
CA HIS A 87 -1.60 11.92 2.35
C HIS A 87 -1.62 12.21 0.84
N LEU A 88 -2.81 12.24 0.26
CA LEU A 88 -3.00 12.51 -1.16
C LEU A 88 -3.70 13.85 -1.35
N GLU A 89 -3.20 14.64 -2.29
CA GLU A 89 -3.82 15.88 -2.73
C GLU A 89 -3.90 15.89 -4.26
N GLY A 90 -5.07 16.20 -4.80
CA GLY A 90 -5.23 16.21 -6.25
C GLY A 90 -6.62 16.61 -6.73
N ASN A 91 -6.91 16.23 -7.97
CA ASN A 91 -8.15 16.63 -8.64
C ASN A 91 -9.30 15.62 -8.50
N PHE A 92 -9.17 14.64 -7.59
CA PHE A 92 -10.25 13.73 -7.26
C PHE A 92 -11.30 14.40 -6.36
N PRO A 93 -12.51 13.82 -6.22
CA PRO A 93 -13.55 14.39 -5.35
C PRO A 93 -13.06 14.58 -3.92
N GLY A 94 -13.26 15.76 -3.37
CA GLY A 94 -12.79 16.15 -2.04
C GLY A 94 -11.40 16.77 -2.03
N GLY A 95 -10.56 16.52 -3.02
CA GLY A 95 -9.24 17.15 -3.20
C GLY A 95 -8.13 16.68 -2.27
N VAL A 96 -8.45 16.15 -1.09
CA VAL A 96 -7.47 15.63 -0.12
C VAL A 96 -8.02 14.36 0.55
N VAL A 97 -7.15 13.42 0.85
CA VAL A 97 -7.50 12.21 1.60
C VAL A 97 -6.25 11.61 2.22
N ASP A 98 -6.40 11.05 3.43
CA ASP A 98 -5.39 10.23 4.05
C ASP A 98 -5.80 8.76 3.89
N LEU A 99 -4.95 7.96 3.27
CA LEU A 99 -5.18 6.54 3.08
C LEU A 99 -4.27 5.74 3.98
N ARG A 100 -4.84 4.72 4.61
CA ARG A 100 -4.10 3.74 5.40
C ARG A 100 -3.85 2.51 4.54
N TYR A 101 -2.59 2.15 4.41
CA TYR A 101 -2.14 0.97 3.72
C TYR A 101 -1.74 -0.05 4.77
N ARG A 102 -2.55 -1.09 4.95
CA ARG A 102 -2.30 -2.14 5.95
C ARG A 102 -1.71 -3.34 5.28
N PHE A 103 -0.50 -3.70 5.70
CA PHE A 103 0.27 -4.79 5.11
C PHE A 103 0.34 -5.98 6.07
N ALA A 104 0.11 -7.19 5.55
CA ALA A 104 0.49 -8.43 6.22
C ALA A 104 1.62 -9.05 5.42
N MET A 105 2.70 -9.43 6.11
CA MET A 105 3.89 -9.98 5.48
C MET A 105 3.93 -11.49 5.59
N ASP A 106 4.51 -12.14 4.58
CA ASP A 106 4.87 -13.54 4.59
C ASP A 106 6.37 -13.61 4.22
N GLY A 107 7.21 -13.68 5.24
CA GLY A 107 8.65 -13.53 5.05
C GLY A 107 8.98 -12.17 4.43
N ASP A 108 9.63 -12.19 3.27
CA ASP A 108 10.05 -10.97 2.56
C ASP A 108 9.04 -10.50 1.52
N SER A 109 7.84 -11.06 1.53
CA SER A 109 6.80 -10.72 0.55
C SER A 109 5.55 -10.19 1.23
N ILE A 110 4.83 -9.31 0.54
CA ILE A 110 3.52 -8.84 0.99
C ILE A 110 2.49 -9.91 0.68
N ALA A 111 1.83 -10.43 1.72
CA ALA A 111 0.78 -11.44 1.58
C ALA A 111 -0.60 -10.79 1.43
N GLU A 112 -0.81 -9.65 2.08
CA GLU A 112 -2.08 -8.93 2.02
C GLU A 112 -1.85 -7.43 2.13
N LEU A 113 -2.63 -6.68 1.38
CA LEU A 113 -2.69 -5.21 1.48
C LEU A 113 -4.14 -4.78 1.51
N VAL A 114 -4.52 -3.97 2.50
CA VAL A 114 -5.84 -3.34 2.57
C VAL A 114 -5.64 -1.84 2.55
N ILE A 115 -6.29 -1.17 1.60
CA ILE A 115 -6.22 0.28 1.42
C ILE A 115 -7.57 0.88 1.76
N ALA A 116 -7.60 1.81 2.71
CA ALA A 116 -8.84 2.49 3.12
C ALA A 116 -8.50 3.85 3.76
N PRO A 117 -9.46 4.78 3.76
CA PRO A 117 -9.31 6.05 4.49
C PRO A 117 -9.09 5.88 5.98
#